data_0d0e959207202997bd05483b0746da6f
#
_entry.id   0d0e959207202997bd05483b0746da6f
#
_cell.length_a   1.000
_cell.length_b   1.000
_cell.length_c   1.000
_cell.angle_alpha   90.00
_cell.angle_beta   90.00
_cell.angle_gamma   90.00
#
_symmetry.space_group_name_H-M   'P 1'
#
loop_
_entity.id
_entity.type
_entity.pdbx_description
1 polymer ?
#
loop_
_entity_poly.entity_id
_entity_poly.type
_entity_poly.pdbx_seq_one_letter_code
_entity_poly.pdbx_strand_id
1 'polypeptide(L)'
;MGLADLFGTSVDALLGYQLGGHTVQSTVEELHTLQQKKEYQAGTAKAENALQRYHNNFAIVRAAANIYYMAGFEQNNAAWLRRALELQEREILLFEQNTDPCISEEVLQCESAKIYDQLGQSEKALEILKNHNAGGINDSQIAGILCKMDRREEAMTYVGRTVFRSVSDLMMVMGPAIEYYRGVGDVESARRYVEWQAQVYGGLTRQGRPNLCTRMQAMALTVQAIITAANDKNSENETKALLRQAKALALQYDAAPDYKITHVPYCEKSNFTSAADDFGASTLDGITAQIDANRVETPVLAQWWQEVCNEDNSL
;
A
#
# COMPACT_ATOMS: atom_id res chain seq x y z
N MET A 1 -1.38 -39.32 -22.44
CA MET A 1 -0.53 -38.19 -22.04
C MET A 1 0.75 -38.23 -22.84
N GLY A 2 1.05 -37.21 -23.66
CA GLY A 2 2.29 -37.14 -24.40
C GLY A 2 3.45 -36.67 -23.48
N LEU A 3 4.70 -36.95 -23.87
CA LEU A 3 5.89 -36.50 -23.15
C LEU A 3 5.91 -34.98 -22.95
N ALA A 4 5.38 -34.22 -23.91
CA ALA A 4 5.23 -32.76 -23.84
C ALA A 4 4.34 -32.33 -22.67
N ASP A 5 3.26 -33.07 -22.41
CA ASP A 5 2.34 -32.82 -21.30
C ASP A 5 2.98 -33.09 -19.95
N LEU A 6 3.79 -34.15 -19.86
CA LEU A 6 4.51 -34.55 -18.64
C LEU A 6 5.54 -33.48 -18.21
N PHE A 7 6.19 -32.83 -19.18
CA PHE A 7 7.21 -31.81 -18.92
C PHE A 7 6.70 -30.37 -19.00
N GLY A 8 5.38 -30.15 -19.14
CA GLY A 8 4.78 -28.81 -19.20
C GLY A 8 5.28 -27.95 -20.36
N THR A 9 5.67 -28.57 -21.48
CA THR A 9 6.26 -27.90 -22.63
C THR A 9 5.56 -28.32 -23.94
N SER A 10 5.88 -27.67 -25.07
CA SER A 10 5.36 -28.09 -26.37
C SER A 10 6.21 -29.21 -26.99
N VAL A 11 5.61 -29.99 -27.89
CA VAL A 11 6.35 -31.01 -28.65
C VAL A 11 7.49 -30.38 -29.44
N ASP A 12 7.28 -29.17 -30.00
CA ASP A 12 8.29 -28.42 -30.75
C ASP A 12 9.48 -28.04 -29.88
N ALA A 13 9.22 -27.62 -28.59
CA ALA A 13 10.28 -27.31 -27.64
C ALA A 13 11.07 -28.55 -27.21
N LEU A 14 10.40 -29.72 -27.05
CA LEU A 14 11.07 -31.00 -26.77
C LEU A 14 11.97 -31.44 -27.94
N LEU A 15 11.59 -31.12 -29.19
CA LEU A 15 12.37 -31.43 -30.37
C LEU A 15 13.42 -30.37 -30.72
N GLY A 16 13.57 -29.32 -29.90
CA GLY A 16 14.50 -28.21 -30.13
C GLY A 16 14.07 -27.26 -31.27
N TYR A 17 12.85 -27.39 -31.77
CA TYR A 17 12.29 -26.52 -32.80
C TYR A 17 11.79 -25.21 -32.13
N GLN A 18 12.61 -24.18 -32.10
CA GLN A 18 12.16 -22.79 -31.86
C GLN A 18 11.65 -22.19 -33.18
N LEU A 19 10.41 -22.48 -33.55
CA LEU A 19 9.72 -21.69 -34.55
C LEU A 19 9.51 -20.29 -34.00
N GLY A 20 10.13 -19.29 -34.62
CA GLY A 20 10.11 -17.90 -34.15
C GLY A 20 8.69 -17.43 -33.83
N GLY A 21 8.55 -16.77 -32.67
CA GLY A 21 7.33 -16.06 -32.28
C GLY A 21 6.30 -16.83 -31.46
N HIS A 22 6.52 -18.10 -31.09
CA HIS A 22 5.57 -18.92 -30.35
C HIS A 22 6.17 -19.59 -29.10
N THR A 23 6.97 -18.87 -28.34
CA THR A 23 7.44 -19.31 -27.02
C THR A 23 6.35 -19.06 -25.96
N VAL A 24 6.44 -19.76 -24.82
CA VAL A 24 5.57 -19.46 -23.66
C VAL A 24 5.64 -17.96 -23.34
N GLN A 25 6.84 -17.40 -23.27
CA GLN A 25 7.06 -16.00 -22.95
C GLN A 25 6.35 -15.04 -23.92
N SER A 26 6.56 -15.22 -25.25
CA SER A 26 5.92 -14.36 -26.25
C SER A 26 4.40 -14.49 -26.25
N THR A 27 3.87 -15.69 -25.93
CA THR A 27 2.43 -15.91 -25.83
C THR A 27 1.84 -15.18 -24.61
N VAL A 28 2.53 -15.20 -23.47
CA VAL A 28 2.13 -14.45 -22.25
C VAL A 28 2.14 -12.95 -22.52
N GLU A 29 3.20 -12.42 -23.15
CA GLU A 29 3.31 -11.00 -23.51
C GLU A 29 2.19 -10.56 -24.48
N GLU A 30 1.82 -11.41 -25.43
CA GLU A 30 0.72 -11.14 -26.36
C GLU A 30 -0.64 -11.11 -25.62
N LEU A 31 -0.88 -12.06 -24.70
CA LEU A 31 -2.09 -12.07 -23.86
C LEU A 31 -2.18 -10.83 -22.97
N HIS A 32 -1.08 -10.40 -22.34
CA HIS A 32 -1.03 -9.17 -21.58
C HIS A 32 -1.30 -7.94 -22.46
N THR A 33 -0.75 -7.90 -23.67
CA THR A 33 -0.98 -6.81 -24.62
C THR A 33 -2.46 -6.71 -25.00
N LEU A 34 -3.11 -7.84 -25.30
CA LEU A 34 -4.53 -7.89 -25.62
C LEU A 34 -5.40 -7.47 -24.43
N GLN A 35 -5.01 -7.87 -23.22
CA GLN A 35 -5.67 -7.44 -21.98
C GLN A 35 -5.56 -5.93 -21.77
N GLN A 36 -4.36 -5.34 -21.93
CA GLN A 36 -4.13 -3.90 -21.78
C GLN A 36 -4.92 -3.08 -22.81
N LYS A 37 -5.03 -3.58 -24.04
CA LYS A 37 -5.84 -2.97 -25.10
C LYS A 37 -7.34 -3.23 -24.97
N LYS A 38 -7.75 -4.03 -23.99
CA LYS A 38 -9.15 -4.47 -23.78
C LYS A 38 -9.76 -5.20 -24.97
N GLU A 39 -8.91 -5.86 -25.78
CA GLU A 39 -9.31 -6.67 -26.92
C GLU A 39 -9.74 -8.07 -26.44
N TYR A 40 -10.77 -8.14 -25.58
CA TYR A 40 -11.13 -9.34 -24.82
C TYR A 40 -11.59 -10.52 -25.68
N GLN A 41 -12.28 -10.28 -26.79
CA GLN A 41 -12.68 -11.36 -27.73
C GLN A 41 -11.46 -12.04 -28.34
N ALA A 42 -10.51 -11.25 -28.84
CA ALA A 42 -9.26 -11.75 -29.38
C ALA A 42 -8.42 -12.43 -28.31
N GLY A 43 -8.36 -11.82 -27.11
CA GLY A 43 -7.59 -12.30 -25.99
C GLY A 43 -8.09 -13.64 -25.45
N THR A 44 -9.40 -13.82 -25.24
CA THR A 44 -9.97 -15.11 -24.78
C THR A 44 -9.81 -16.20 -25.83
N ALA A 45 -9.97 -15.90 -27.14
CA ALA A 45 -9.71 -16.85 -28.21
C ALA A 45 -8.22 -17.25 -28.25
N LYS A 46 -7.29 -16.29 -28.08
CA LYS A 46 -5.86 -16.57 -27.98
C LYS A 46 -5.52 -17.40 -26.75
N ALA A 47 -6.14 -17.11 -25.61
CA ALA A 47 -5.96 -17.85 -24.35
C ALA A 47 -6.34 -19.34 -24.52
N GLU A 48 -7.49 -19.64 -25.15
CA GLU A 48 -7.88 -21.04 -25.42
C GLU A 48 -6.88 -21.77 -26.32
N ASN A 49 -6.40 -21.11 -27.39
CA ASN A 49 -5.38 -21.70 -28.26
C ASN A 49 -4.07 -21.95 -27.49
N ALA A 50 -3.67 -21.03 -26.61
CA ALA A 50 -2.48 -21.18 -25.78
C ALA A 50 -2.64 -22.32 -24.76
N LEU A 51 -3.81 -22.45 -24.13
CA LEU A 51 -4.14 -23.51 -23.19
C LEU A 51 -4.18 -24.90 -23.85
N GLN A 52 -4.62 -24.99 -25.11
CA GLN A 52 -4.55 -26.26 -25.87
C GLN A 52 -3.11 -26.69 -26.12
N ARG A 53 -2.20 -25.74 -26.36
CA ARG A 53 -0.79 -26.00 -26.64
C ARG A 53 0.04 -26.21 -25.38
N TYR A 54 -0.23 -25.45 -24.31
CA TYR A 54 0.56 -25.37 -23.08
C TYR A 54 -0.30 -25.56 -21.82
N HIS A 55 -1.18 -26.56 -21.83
CA HIS A 55 -2.23 -26.69 -20.81
C HIS A 55 -1.71 -26.84 -19.36
N ASN A 56 -0.51 -27.39 -19.14
CA ASN A 56 0.11 -27.55 -17.82
C ASN A 56 1.26 -26.57 -17.56
N ASN A 57 1.25 -25.40 -18.20
CA ASN A 57 2.23 -24.36 -17.95
C ASN A 57 1.61 -23.27 -17.08
N PHE A 58 2.18 -23.02 -15.89
CA PHE A 58 1.69 -22.05 -14.93
C PHE A 58 1.52 -20.63 -15.53
N ALA A 59 2.52 -20.11 -16.24
CA ALA A 59 2.48 -18.76 -16.79
C ALA A 59 1.36 -18.58 -17.83
N ILE A 60 1.10 -19.58 -18.66
CA ILE A 60 0.01 -19.57 -19.65
C ILE A 60 -1.35 -19.65 -18.95
N VAL A 61 -1.50 -20.55 -17.96
CA VAL A 61 -2.75 -20.70 -17.20
C VAL A 61 -3.08 -19.40 -16.47
N ARG A 62 -2.09 -18.78 -15.82
CA ARG A 62 -2.23 -17.50 -15.15
C ARG A 62 -2.63 -16.37 -16.11
N ALA A 63 -1.92 -16.21 -17.23
CA ALA A 63 -2.26 -15.18 -18.22
C ALA A 63 -3.67 -15.38 -18.79
N ALA A 64 -4.07 -16.64 -19.03
CA ALA A 64 -5.42 -16.97 -19.47
C ALA A 64 -6.47 -16.68 -18.37
N ALA A 65 -6.22 -17.04 -17.11
CA ALA A 65 -7.11 -16.72 -15.99
C ALA A 65 -7.33 -15.21 -15.87
N ASN A 66 -6.27 -14.43 -15.94
CA ASN A 66 -6.32 -12.98 -15.85
C ASN A 66 -7.14 -12.33 -16.96
N ILE A 67 -6.96 -12.75 -18.22
CA ILE A 67 -7.74 -12.16 -19.33
C ILE A 67 -9.21 -12.54 -19.24
N TYR A 68 -9.55 -13.78 -18.83
CA TYR A 68 -10.92 -14.20 -18.60
C TYR A 68 -11.56 -13.43 -17.43
N TYR A 69 -10.82 -13.21 -16.35
CA TYR A 69 -11.30 -12.41 -15.23
C TYR A 69 -11.60 -10.98 -15.65
N MET A 70 -10.65 -10.29 -16.28
CA MET A 70 -10.84 -8.90 -16.71
C MET A 70 -11.98 -8.77 -17.73
N ALA A 71 -12.04 -9.66 -18.70
CA ALA A 71 -13.12 -9.70 -19.67
C ALA A 71 -14.48 -9.95 -19.02
N GLY A 72 -14.55 -10.89 -18.09
CA GLY A 72 -15.77 -11.23 -17.35
C GLY A 72 -16.24 -10.09 -16.46
N PHE A 73 -15.29 -9.42 -15.80
CA PHE A 73 -15.56 -8.28 -14.93
C PHE A 73 -16.07 -7.07 -15.72
N GLU A 74 -15.34 -6.61 -16.74
CA GLU A 74 -15.70 -5.40 -17.49
C GLU A 74 -16.96 -5.56 -18.36
N GLN A 75 -17.20 -6.76 -18.87
CA GLN A 75 -18.38 -7.04 -19.71
C GLN A 75 -19.53 -7.70 -18.95
N ASN A 76 -19.41 -7.82 -17.63
CA ASN A 76 -20.40 -8.48 -16.76
C ASN A 76 -20.80 -9.87 -17.29
N ASN A 77 -19.80 -10.66 -17.72
CA ASN A 77 -19.99 -11.97 -18.31
C ASN A 77 -19.69 -13.09 -17.34
N ALA A 78 -20.73 -13.66 -16.74
CA ALA A 78 -20.60 -14.73 -15.75
C ALA A 78 -19.96 -16.01 -16.30
N ALA A 79 -20.07 -16.31 -17.61
CA ALA A 79 -19.43 -17.49 -18.19
C ALA A 79 -17.90 -17.32 -18.22
N TRP A 80 -17.41 -16.14 -18.55
CA TRP A 80 -15.98 -15.83 -18.50
C TRP A 80 -15.44 -15.79 -17.07
N LEU A 81 -16.21 -15.28 -16.12
CA LEU A 81 -15.83 -15.33 -14.70
C LEU A 81 -15.71 -16.78 -14.19
N ARG A 82 -16.64 -17.67 -14.57
CA ARG A 82 -16.53 -19.09 -14.21
C ARG A 82 -15.30 -19.74 -14.86
N ARG A 83 -15.02 -19.39 -16.13
CA ARG A 83 -13.81 -19.88 -16.80
C ARG A 83 -12.53 -19.40 -16.12
N ALA A 84 -12.49 -18.13 -15.69
CA ALA A 84 -11.38 -17.60 -14.91
C ALA A 84 -11.18 -18.39 -13.61
N LEU A 85 -12.28 -18.72 -12.90
CA LEU A 85 -12.21 -19.49 -11.66
C LEU A 85 -11.65 -20.89 -11.87
N GLU A 86 -12.12 -21.62 -12.92
CA GLU A 86 -11.57 -22.94 -13.29
C GLU A 86 -10.06 -22.87 -13.57
N LEU A 87 -9.63 -21.81 -14.25
CA LEU A 87 -8.22 -21.60 -14.56
C LEU A 87 -7.40 -21.24 -13.31
N GLN A 88 -7.96 -20.48 -12.37
CA GLN A 88 -7.30 -20.20 -11.10
C GLN A 88 -7.15 -21.45 -10.22
N GLU A 89 -8.16 -22.30 -10.15
CA GLU A 89 -8.05 -23.59 -9.46
C GLU A 89 -6.90 -24.42 -10.04
N ARG A 90 -6.76 -24.40 -11.35
CA ARG A 90 -5.67 -25.07 -12.05
C ARG A 90 -4.32 -24.40 -11.81
N GLU A 91 -4.28 -23.08 -11.74
CA GLU A 91 -3.08 -22.29 -11.41
C GLU A 91 -2.51 -22.70 -10.05
N ILE A 92 -3.37 -22.86 -9.04
CA ILE A 92 -2.97 -23.34 -7.70
C ILE A 92 -2.33 -24.73 -7.78
N LEU A 93 -2.89 -25.65 -8.58
CA LEU A 93 -2.30 -26.98 -8.77
C LEU A 93 -0.94 -26.96 -9.47
N LEU A 94 -0.64 -25.91 -10.21
CA LEU A 94 0.62 -25.73 -10.93
C LEU A 94 1.59 -24.79 -10.21
N PHE A 95 1.29 -24.38 -8.98
CA PHE A 95 2.02 -23.35 -8.24
C PHE A 95 3.51 -23.65 -8.06
N GLU A 96 3.90 -24.92 -7.97
CA GLU A 96 5.31 -25.32 -7.90
C GLU A 96 6.15 -24.86 -9.10
N GLN A 97 5.52 -24.53 -10.25
CA GLN A 97 6.18 -23.96 -11.42
C GLN A 97 6.36 -22.44 -11.33
N ASN A 98 5.79 -21.79 -10.31
CA ASN A 98 5.90 -20.34 -10.15
C ASN A 98 7.32 -19.93 -9.82
N THR A 99 7.84 -18.95 -10.56
CA THR A 99 9.16 -18.34 -10.32
C THR A 99 9.07 -16.87 -9.90
N ASP A 100 7.88 -16.29 -9.84
CA ASP A 100 7.66 -14.91 -9.43
C ASP A 100 7.50 -14.85 -7.90
N PRO A 101 8.45 -14.20 -7.18
CA PRO A 101 8.38 -14.10 -5.72
C PRO A 101 7.20 -13.25 -5.22
N CYS A 102 6.59 -12.44 -6.08
CA CYS A 102 5.42 -11.63 -5.73
C CYS A 102 4.10 -12.42 -5.74
N ILE A 103 4.12 -13.67 -6.23
CA ILE A 103 2.95 -14.54 -6.29
C ILE A 103 3.11 -15.64 -5.25
N SER A 104 2.27 -15.64 -4.24
CA SER A 104 2.15 -16.75 -3.28
C SER A 104 0.84 -17.48 -3.48
N GLU A 105 0.71 -18.67 -2.89
CA GLU A 105 -0.55 -19.42 -2.92
C GLU A 105 -1.69 -18.63 -2.26
N GLU A 106 -1.41 -17.88 -1.20
CA GLU A 106 -2.36 -16.99 -0.54
C GLU A 106 -2.87 -15.90 -1.50
N VAL A 107 -1.98 -15.34 -2.34
CA VAL A 107 -2.38 -14.34 -3.36
C VAL A 107 -3.36 -14.96 -4.34
N LEU A 108 -3.12 -16.19 -4.82
CA LEU A 108 -4.01 -16.90 -5.74
C LEU A 108 -5.37 -17.18 -5.11
N GLN A 109 -5.40 -17.61 -3.83
CA GLN A 109 -6.65 -17.79 -3.09
C GLN A 109 -7.44 -16.48 -2.97
N CYS A 110 -6.77 -15.37 -2.66
CA CYS A 110 -7.41 -14.05 -2.56
C CYS A 110 -7.93 -13.54 -3.92
N GLU A 111 -7.26 -13.88 -5.02
CA GLU A 111 -7.73 -13.57 -6.38
C GLU A 111 -9.02 -14.33 -6.70
N SER A 112 -9.14 -15.60 -6.29
CA SER A 112 -10.38 -16.39 -6.42
C SER A 112 -11.56 -15.75 -5.71
N ALA A 113 -11.32 -15.15 -4.52
CA ALA A 113 -12.36 -14.46 -3.78
C ALA A 113 -12.99 -13.31 -4.56
N LYS A 114 -12.20 -12.58 -5.35
CA LYS A 114 -12.73 -11.50 -6.21
C LYS A 114 -13.71 -12.03 -7.26
N ILE A 115 -13.44 -13.20 -7.81
CA ILE A 115 -14.32 -13.84 -8.80
C ILE A 115 -15.60 -14.34 -8.13
N TYR A 116 -15.49 -14.96 -6.95
CA TYR A 116 -16.67 -15.38 -6.19
C TYR A 116 -17.60 -14.20 -5.88
N ASP A 117 -17.06 -13.05 -5.45
CA ASP A 117 -17.85 -11.86 -5.19
C ASP A 117 -18.57 -11.35 -6.46
N GLN A 118 -17.88 -11.33 -7.61
CA GLN A 118 -18.48 -10.94 -8.89
C GLN A 118 -19.56 -11.92 -9.37
N LEU A 119 -19.46 -13.19 -9.01
CA LEU A 119 -20.49 -14.21 -9.27
C LEU A 119 -21.65 -14.19 -8.27
N GLY A 120 -21.68 -13.20 -7.35
CA GLY A 120 -22.71 -13.07 -6.32
C GLY A 120 -22.53 -14.02 -5.14
N GLN A 121 -21.39 -14.67 -5.00
CA GLN A 121 -21.05 -15.58 -3.90
C GLN A 121 -20.23 -14.86 -2.82
N SER A 122 -20.73 -13.69 -2.36
CA SER A 122 -20.02 -12.78 -1.47
C SER A 122 -19.65 -13.38 -0.12
N GLU A 123 -20.49 -14.30 0.45
CA GLU A 123 -20.15 -14.99 1.70
C GLU A 123 -18.92 -15.91 1.51
N LYS A 124 -18.84 -16.64 0.41
CA LYS A 124 -17.69 -17.49 0.10
C LYS A 124 -16.42 -16.64 -0.11
N ALA A 125 -16.55 -15.51 -0.79
CA ALA A 125 -15.45 -14.56 -0.96
C ALA A 125 -14.95 -14.04 0.40
N LEU A 126 -15.86 -13.69 1.32
CA LEU A 126 -15.52 -13.26 2.67
C LEU A 126 -14.81 -14.35 3.47
N GLU A 127 -15.27 -15.59 3.39
CA GLU A 127 -14.64 -16.72 4.06
C GLU A 127 -13.18 -16.88 3.62
N ILE A 128 -12.94 -16.92 2.31
CA ILE A 128 -11.58 -17.02 1.74
C ILE A 128 -10.72 -15.86 2.23
N LEU A 129 -11.18 -14.61 2.05
CA LEU A 129 -10.40 -13.42 2.41
C LEU A 129 -10.10 -13.36 3.90
N LYS A 130 -11.02 -13.77 4.78
CA LYS A 130 -10.81 -13.79 6.23
C LYS A 130 -9.80 -14.86 6.64
N ASN A 131 -9.83 -16.03 6.00
CA ASN A 131 -8.89 -17.12 6.27
C ASN A 131 -7.46 -16.78 5.82
N HIS A 132 -7.31 -15.95 4.80
CA HIS A 132 -6.02 -15.52 4.24
C HIS A 132 -5.69 -14.05 4.56
N ASN A 133 -6.11 -13.54 5.73
CA ASN A 133 -5.96 -12.14 6.11
C ASN A 133 -4.83 -11.87 7.11
N ALA A 134 -3.70 -12.56 6.95
CA ALA A 134 -2.53 -12.31 7.78
C ALA A 134 -2.09 -10.84 7.68
N GLY A 135 -1.85 -10.18 8.82
CA GLY A 135 -1.49 -8.77 8.86
C GLY A 135 -2.55 -7.80 8.33
N GLY A 136 -3.77 -8.27 8.01
CA GLY A 136 -4.86 -7.44 7.50
C GLY A 136 -4.73 -7.05 6.03
N ILE A 137 -3.95 -7.80 5.23
CA ILE A 137 -3.70 -7.48 3.80
C ILE A 137 -4.98 -7.40 2.96
N ASN A 138 -6.03 -8.13 3.37
CA ASN A 138 -7.31 -8.18 2.68
C ASN A 138 -8.39 -7.28 3.31
N ASP A 139 -8.07 -6.49 4.34
CA ASP A 139 -9.05 -5.68 5.07
C ASP A 139 -9.87 -4.76 4.14
N SER A 140 -9.25 -4.13 3.16
CA SER A 140 -9.95 -3.26 2.20
C SER A 140 -10.96 -4.02 1.32
N GLN A 141 -10.62 -5.22 0.89
CA GLN A 141 -11.50 -6.07 0.08
C GLN A 141 -12.67 -6.59 0.93
N ILE A 142 -12.37 -7.07 2.15
CA ILE A 142 -13.39 -7.52 3.12
C ILE A 142 -14.38 -6.38 3.40
N ALA A 143 -13.88 -5.16 3.67
CA ALA A 143 -14.73 -4.00 3.90
C ALA A 143 -15.64 -3.70 2.70
N GLY A 144 -15.10 -3.75 1.48
CA GLY A 144 -15.86 -3.53 0.25
C GLY A 144 -17.00 -4.53 0.07
N ILE A 145 -16.74 -5.82 0.29
CA ILE A 145 -17.75 -6.87 0.20
C ILE A 145 -18.82 -6.71 1.30
N LEU A 146 -18.40 -6.46 2.54
CA LEU A 146 -19.32 -6.23 3.66
C LEU A 146 -20.24 -5.02 3.41
N CYS A 147 -19.73 -3.94 2.81
CA CYS A 147 -20.56 -2.80 2.43
C CYS A 147 -21.61 -3.17 1.37
N LYS A 148 -21.26 -3.96 0.36
CA LYS A 148 -22.22 -4.48 -0.64
C LYS A 148 -23.31 -5.34 -0.01
N MET A 149 -22.99 -6.05 1.05
CA MET A 149 -23.90 -6.92 1.81
C MET A 149 -24.70 -6.17 2.89
N ASP A 150 -24.63 -4.84 2.95
CA ASP A 150 -25.26 -3.98 3.97
C ASP A 150 -24.76 -4.22 5.42
N ARG A 151 -23.61 -4.88 5.58
CA ARG A 151 -22.95 -5.14 6.88
C ARG A 151 -22.00 -4.00 7.24
N ARG A 152 -22.51 -2.73 7.23
CA ARG A 152 -21.69 -1.50 7.31
C ARG A 152 -20.91 -1.37 8.62
N GLU A 153 -21.52 -1.74 9.75
CA GLU A 153 -20.86 -1.66 11.06
C GLU A 153 -19.62 -2.58 11.14
N GLU A 154 -19.73 -3.79 10.60
CA GLU A 154 -18.62 -4.72 10.51
C GLU A 154 -17.55 -4.22 9.53
N ALA A 155 -17.97 -3.67 8.38
CA ALA A 155 -17.06 -3.11 7.39
C ALA A 155 -16.17 -2.02 7.98
N MET A 156 -16.71 -1.14 8.84
CA MET A 156 -15.96 -0.05 9.46
C MET A 156 -14.81 -0.53 10.36
N THR A 157 -14.87 -1.73 10.91
CA THR A 157 -13.75 -2.32 11.63
C THR A 157 -12.54 -2.53 10.71
N TYR A 158 -12.78 -3.06 9.52
CA TYR A 158 -11.74 -3.30 8.52
C TYR A 158 -11.25 -2.00 7.86
N VAL A 159 -12.16 -1.03 7.64
CA VAL A 159 -11.78 0.31 7.18
C VAL A 159 -10.83 0.97 8.18
N GLY A 160 -11.19 0.99 9.47
CA GLY A 160 -10.36 1.61 10.50
C GLY A 160 -8.98 0.96 10.64
N ARG A 161 -8.90 -0.38 10.52
CA ARG A 161 -7.63 -1.11 10.50
C ARG A 161 -6.77 -0.72 9.29
N THR A 162 -7.38 -0.64 8.11
CA THR A 162 -6.67 -0.25 6.88
C THR A 162 -6.14 1.18 6.97
N VAL A 163 -6.96 2.13 7.42
CA VAL A 163 -6.54 3.53 7.59
C VAL A 163 -5.37 3.62 8.56
N PHE A 164 -5.49 3.02 9.74
CA PHE A 164 -4.42 3.07 10.74
C PHE A 164 -3.11 2.44 10.24
N ARG A 165 -3.18 1.27 9.59
CA ARG A 165 -2.00 0.63 9.01
C ARG A 165 -1.34 1.51 7.95
N SER A 166 -2.13 2.09 7.04
CA SER A 166 -1.59 2.98 5.99
C SER A 166 -0.87 4.19 6.59
N VAL A 167 -1.41 4.77 7.67
CA VAL A 167 -0.76 5.88 8.40
C VAL A 167 0.55 5.42 9.05
N SER A 168 0.56 4.23 9.66
CA SER A 168 1.76 3.65 10.27
C SER A 168 2.83 3.35 9.22
N ASP A 169 2.46 2.77 8.08
CA ASP A 169 3.38 2.48 6.98
C ASP A 169 3.99 3.77 6.40
N LEU A 170 3.18 4.84 6.25
CA LEU A 170 3.67 6.17 5.84
C LEU A 170 4.70 6.72 6.83
N MET A 171 4.48 6.54 8.13
CA MET A 171 5.43 6.97 9.15
C MET A 171 6.75 6.19 9.03
N MET A 172 6.68 4.87 8.90
CA MET A 172 7.86 4.02 8.82
C MET A 172 8.71 4.26 7.57
N VAL A 173 8.11 4.64 6.45
CA VAL A 173 8.82 4.89 5.19
C VAL A 173 9.42 6.31 5.10
N MET A 174 9.09 7.21 6.03
CA MET A 174 9.60 8.60 6.02
C MET A 174 11.12 8.68 6.06
N GLY A 175 11.73 8.00 7.02
CA GLY A 175 13.20 7.99 7.17
C GLY A 175 13.91 7.50 5.90
N PRO A 176 13.62 6.29 5.42
CA PRO A 176 14.20 5.77 4.17
C PRO A 176 13.99 6.66 2.94
N ALA A 177 12.81 7.28 2.79
CA ALA A 177 12.53 8.17 1.67
C ALA A 177 13.40 9.44 1.72
N ILE A 178 13.51 10.07 2.90
CA ILE A 178 14.37 11.24 3.10
C ILE A 178 15.83 10.91 2.81
N GLU A 179 16.31 9.77 3.35
CA GLU A 179 17.70 9.31 3.15
C GLU A 179 18.00 9.09 1.67
N TYR A 180 17.08 8.46 0.94
CA TYR A 180 17.22 8.27 -0.50
C TYR A 180 17.33 9.62 -1.25
N TYR A 181 16.37 10.53 -1.06
CA TYR A 181 16.37 11.81 -1.79
C TYR A 181 17.56 12.68 -1.43
N ARG A 182 17.99 12.72 -0.18
CA ARG A 182 19.22 13.40 0.24
C ARG A 182 20.46 12.76 -0.38
N GLY A 183 20.53 11.43 -0.41
CA GLY A 183 21.65 10.70 -0.99
C GLY A 183 21.84 10.92 -2.49
N VAL A 184 20.75 11.15 -3.24
CA VAL A 184 20.83 11.52 -4.68
C VAL A 184 20.90 13.03 -4.92
N GLY A 185 20.92 13.86 -3.88
CA GLY A 185 20.99 15.33 -3.97
C GLY A 185 19.67 15.99 -4.33
N ASP A 186 18.55 15.27 -4.34
CA ASP A 186 17.21 15.83 -4.63
C ASP A 186 16.50 16.25 -3.34
N VAL A 187 16.98 17.30 -2.75
CA VAL A 187 16.48 17.84 -1.49
C VAL A 187 15.05 18.37 -1.61
N GLU A 188 14.69 18.89 -2.77
CA GLU A 188 13.34 19.42 -3.00
C GLU A 188 12.29 18.27 -2.94
N SER A 189 12.59 17.11 -3.49
CA SER A 189 11.72 15.93 -3.34
C SER A 189 11.64 15.45 -1.89
N ALA A 190 12.74 15.50 -1.13
CA ALA A 190 12.71 15.20 0.30
C ALA A 190 11.76 16.15 1.06
N ARG A 191 11.87 17.46 0.81
CA ARG A 191 11.03 18.50 1.43
C ARG A 191 9.54 18.28 1.11
N ARG A 192 9.21 18.10 -0.17
CA ARG A 192 7.82 17.86 -0.63
C ARG A 192 7.24 16.58 -0.06
N TYR A 193 8.04 15.54 0.09
CA TYR A 193 7.59 14.29 0.67
C TYR A 193 7.14 14.47 2.13
N VAL A 194 7.95 15.15 2.94
CA VAL A 194 7.63 15.41 4.35
C VAL A 194 6.44 16.37 4.50
N GLU A 195 6.37 17.40 3.65
CA GLU A 195 5.22 18.31 3.59
C GLU A 195 3.92 17.55 3.31
N TRP A 196 3.93 16.67 2.30
CA TRP A 196 2.78 15.81 1.99
C TRP A 196 2.39 14.93 3.18
N GLN A 197 3.34 14.33 3.89
CA GLN A 197 3.04 13.54 5.08
C GLN A 197 2.43 14.39 6.20
N ALA A 198 2.97 15.58 6.47
CA ALA A 198 2.39 16.48 7.46
C ALA A 198 0.94 16.85 7.14
N GLN A 199 0.60 17.01 5.84
CA GLN A 199 -0.78 17.23 5.38
C GLN A 199 -1.67 16.00 5.59
N VAL A 200 -1.17 14.78 5.35
CA VAL A 200 -1.92 13.54 5.60
C VAL A 200 -2.26 13.44 7.10
N TYR A 201 -1.28 13.63 7.98
CA TYR A 201 -1.53 13.59 9.41
C TYR A 201 -2.51 14.70 9.86
N GLY A 202 -2.35 15.92 9.33
CA GLY A 202 -3.27 17.02 9.60
C GLY A 202 -4.71 16.74 9.20
N GLY A 203 -4.90 16.03 8.07
CA GLY A 203 -6.22 15.57 7.61
C GLY A 203 -6.87 14.52 8.51
N LEU A 204 -6.10 13.88 9.39
CA LEU A 204 -6.55 12.88 10.36
C LEU A 204 -6.67 13.45 11.79
N THR A 205 -6.68 14.76 11.93
CA THR A 205 -6.96 15.44 13.19
C THR A 205 -8.35 16.07 13.16
N ARG A 206 -8.98 16.22 14.33
CA ARG A 206 -10.22 16.99 14.49
C ARG A 206 -9.94 18.25 15.29
N GLN A 207 -10.47 19.36 14.85
CA GLN A 207 -10.31 20.63 15.56
C GLN A 207 -10.75 20.50 17.04
N GLY A 208 -9.89 20.91 17.94
CA GLY A 208 -10.14 20.84 19.38
C GLY A 208 -10.08 19.44 20.01
N ARG A 209 -9.66 18.42 19.25
CA ARG A 209 -9.46 17.04 19.75
C ARG A 209 -8.14 16.48 19.19
N PRO A 210 -7.00 16.83 19.82
CA PRO A 210 -5.72 16.26 19.43
C PRO A 210 -5.75 14.74 19.61
N ASN A 211 -5.10 14.05 18.71
CA ASN A 211 -4.93 12.60 18.72
C ASN A 211 -3.50 12.25 18.29
N LEU A 212 -3.17 10.97 18.17
CA LEU A 212 -1.84 10.52 17.76
C LEU A 212 -1.34 11.18 16.46
N CYS A 213 -2.21 11.45 15.48
CA CYS A 213 -1.82 12.11 14.22
C CYS A 213 -1.40 13.57 14.44
N THR A 214 -1.88 14.26 15.49
CA THR A 214 -1.41 15.60 15.87
C THR A 214 0.07 15.56 16.26
N ARG A 215 0.47 14.56 17.06
CA ARG A 215 1.87 14.33 17.43
C ARG A 215 2.73 14.01 16.21
N MET A 216 2.26 13.10 15.33
CA MET A 216 2.96 12.75 14.08
C MET A 216 3.12 13.96 13.16
N GLN A 217 2.11 14.83 13.07
CA GLN A 217 2.18 16.07 12.30
C GLN A 217 3.25 17.01 12.82
N ALA A 218 3.33 17.20 14.16
CA ALA A 218 4.36 18.03 14.78
C ALA A 218 5.77 17.51 14.46
N MET A 219 5.98 16.19 14.53
CA MET A 219 7.26 15.56 14.21
C MET A 219 7.61 15.73 12.72
N ALA A 220 6.66 15.56 11.80
CA ALA A 220 6.88 15.76 10.37
C ALA A 220 7.24 17.22 10.05
N LEU A 221 6.56 18.21 10.63
CA LEU A 221 6.91 19.64 10.50
C LEU A 221 8.31 19.94 11.03
N THR A 222 8.73 19.27 12.09
CA THR A 222 10.10 19.39 12.62
C THR A 222 11.13 18.88 11.62
N VAL A 223 10.88 17.72 10.99
CA VAL A 223 11.76 17.18 9.96
C VAL A 223 11.80 18.11 8.73
N GLN A 224 10.65 18.68 8.35
CA GLN A 224 10.60 19.68 7.28
C GLN A 224 11.44 20.92 7.61
N ALA A 225 11.38 21.42 8.85
CA ALA A 225 12.21 22.52 9.33
C ALA A 225 13.71 22.20 9.28
N ILE A 226 14.10 20.96 9.66
CA ILE A 226 15.48 20.49 9.59
C ILE A 226 15.98 20.50 8.13
N ILE A 227 15.21 19.93 7.20
CA ILE A 227 15.56 19.87 5.80
C ILE A 227 15.67 21.30 5.20
N THR A 228 14.73 22.18 5.54
CA THR A 228 14.72 23.58 5.06
C THR A 228 15.95 24.33 5.56
N ALA A 229 16.28 24.24 6.83
CA ALA A 229 17.45 24.89 7.43
C ALA A 229 18.78 24.36 6.88
N ALA A 230 18.87 23.07 6.59
CA ALA A 230 20.08 22.45 6.04
C ALA A 230 20.41 22.94 4.63
N ASN A 231 19.40 23.32 3.83
CA ASN A 231 19.58 23.60 2.41
C ASN A 231 19.58 25.08 2.05
N ASP A 232 18.98 25.95 2.86
CA ASP A 232 18.98 27.39 2.62
C ASP A 232 19.33 28.16 3.90
N LYS A 233 20.49 28.76 3.90
CA LYS A 233 20.95 29.60 5.03
C LYS A 233 20.09 30.85 5.25
N ASN A 234 19.27 31.24 4.28
CA ASN A 234 18.38 32.41 4.36
C ASN A 234 16.95 31.99 4.77
N SER A 235 16.72 30.71 5.10
CA SER A 235 15.41 30.13 5.41
C SER A 235 14.93 30.38 6.85
N GLU A 236 15.57 31.27 7.63
CA GLU A 236 15.26 31.49 9.04
C GLU A 236 13.76 31.70 9.29
N ASN A 237 13.14 32.60 8.53
CA ASN A 237 11.72 32.93 8.72
C ASN A 237 10.81 31.74 8.43
N GLU A 238 11.07 31.01 7.33
CA GLU A 238 10.32 29.83 6.96
C GLU A 238 10.52 28.70 7.98
N THR A 239 11.76 28.44 8.37
CA THR A 239 12.10 27.41 9.36
C THR A 239 11.44 27.72 10.71
N LYS A 240 11.54 28.95 11.20
CA LYS A 240 10.88 29.36 12.46
C LYS A 240 9.35 29.25 12.36
N ALA A 241 8.76 29.54 11.19
CA ALA A 241 7.32 29.35 10.99
C ALA A 241 6.92 27.88 11.13
N LEU A 242 7.68 26.95 10.54
CA LEU A 242 7.46 25.51 10.70
C LEU A 242 7.63 25.06 12.17
N LEU A 243 8.68 25.54 12.84
CA LEU A 243 8.92 25.22 14.27
C LEU A 243 7.81 25.76 15.18
N ARG A 244 7.26 26.96 14.92
CA ARG A 244 6.09 27.48 15.68
C ARG A 244 4.87 26.62 15.47
N GLN A 245 4.61 26.15 14.27
CA GLN A 245 3.50 25.22 13.99
C GLN A 245 3.71 23.89 14.71
N ALA A 246 4.92 23.33 14.63
CA ALA A 246 5.26 22.10 15.34
C ALA A 246 5.08 22.25 16.86
N LYS A 247 5.57 23.36 17.45
CA LYS A 247 5.41 23.70 18.88
C LYS A 247 3.93 23.81 19.27
N ALA A 248 3.12 24.51 18.49
CA ALA A 248 1.70 24.68 18.77
C ALA A 248 0.96 23.35 18.81
N LEU A 249 1.24 22.45 17.84
CA LEU A 249 0.68 21.10 17.82
C LEU A 249 1.18 20.24 18.98
N ALA A 250 2.47 20.35 19.31
CA ALA A 250 3.07 19.66 20.45
C ALA A 250 2.40 20.05 21.76
N LEU A 251 2.29 21.35 22.03
CA LEU A 251 1.62 21.86 23.25
C LEU A 251 0.15 21.41 23.30
N GLN A 252 -0.55 21.43 22.17
CA GLN A 252 -1.93 20.98 22.10
C GLN A 252 -2.07 19.48 22.42
N TYR A 253 -1.16 18.64 21.91
CA TYR A 253 -1.17 17.20 22.17
C TYR A 253 -0.71 16.90 23.58
N ASP A 254 0.38 17.51 24.05
CA ASP A 254 1.00 17.23 25.36
C ASP A 254 0.12 17.68 26.52
N ALA A 255 -0.82 18.64 26.32
CA ALA A 255 -1.82 19.03 27.32
C ALA A 255 -2.79 17.89 27.66
N ALA A 256 -3.08 16.99 26.73
CA ALA A 256 -3.96 15.83 26.93
C ALA A 256 -3.56 14.69 25.96
N PRO A 257 -2.44 13.99 26.19
CA PRO A 257 -1.95 12.96 25.31
C PRO A 257 -2.97 11.85 25.07
N ASP A 258 -3.19 11.50 23.79
CA ASP A 258 -4.19 10.51 23.39
C ASP A 258 -3.61 9.52 22.37
N TYR A 259 -3.32 8.31 22.83
CA TYR A 259 -2.82 7.20 22.05
C TYR A 259 -3.91 6.24 21.55
N LYS A 260 -5.20 6.58 21.76
CA LYS A 260 -6.31 5.73 21.34
C LYS A 260 -6.52 5.85 19.84
N ILE A 261 -6.33 4.74 19.16
CA ILE A 261 -6.52 4.64 17.70
C ILE A 261 -7.97 4.94 17.33
N THR A 262 -8.93 4.55 18.17
CA THR A 262 -10.36 4.81 17.95
C THR A 262 -10.74 6.30 17.99
N HIS A 263 -9.83 7.18 18.41
CA HIS A 263 -10.00 8.63 18.36
C HIS A 263 -9.43 9.28 17.08
N VAL A 264 -8.71 8.51 16.28
CA VAL A 264 -8.30 8.93 14.92
C VAL A 264 -9.51 8.84 13.98
N PRO A 265 -9.80 9.87 13.17
CA PRO A 265 -10.87 9.83 12.19
C PRO A 265 -10.81 8.59 11.31
N TYR A 266 -11.98 8.03 11.02
CA TYR A 266 -12.18 6.79 10.25
C TYR A 266 -11.67 5.50 10.93
N CYS A 267 -11.09 5.59 12.13
CA CYS A 267 -10.63 4.44 12.91
C CYS A 267 -11.53 4.13 14.12
N GLU A 268 -12.69 4.79 14.25
CA GLU A 268 -13.56 4.73 15.44
C GLU A 268 -14.06 3.31 15.77
N LYS A 269 -14.16 2.44 14.77
CA LYS A 269 -14.57 1.03 14.91
C LYS A 269 -13.40 0.06 14.79
N SER A 270 -12.16 0.55 14.71
CA SER A 270 -10.97 -0.32 14.67
C SER A 270 -10.92 -1.19 15.93
N ASN A 271 -10.46 -2.43 15.78
CA ASN A 271 -10.14 -3.29 16.90
C ASN A 271 -8.72 -3.07 17.48
N PHE A 272 -7.93 -2.18 16.89
CA PHE A 272 -6.75 -1.61 17.52
C PHE A 272 -7.19 -0.62 18.60
N THR A 273 -6.67 -0.78 19.81
CA THR A 273 -7.10 0.04 20.95
C THR A 273 -6.18 1.22 21.21
N SER A 274 -4.87 1.02 21.07
CA SER A 274 -3.85 2.04 21.31
C SER A 274 -2.62 1.78 20.47
N ALA A 275 -1.86 2.85 20.22
CA ALA A 275 -0.53 2.80 19.64
C ALA A 275 0.52 3.23 20.65
N ALA A 276 1.77 3.04 20.33
CA ALA A 276 2.92 3.60 21.03
C ALA A 276 3.90 4.16 19.98
N ASP A 277 4.70 5.12 20.37
CA ASP A 277 5.79 5.68 19.56
C ASP A 277 7.06 5.82 20.41
N ASP A 278 8.16 6.17 19.76
CA ASP A 278 9.49 6.38 20.33
C ASP A 278 9.92 7.86 20.32
N PHE A 279 8.98 8.79 20.17
CA PHE A 279 9.26 10.23 20.08
C PHE A 279 9.56 10.90 21.43
N GLY A 280 9.79 10.13 22.49
CA GLY A 280 10.11 10.65 23.82
C GLY A 280 8.88 10.84 24.74
N ALA A 281 9.12 11.32 25.95
CA ALA A 281 8.09 11.43 27.01
C ALA A 281 7.00 12.45 26.63
N SER A 282 7.37 13.53 25.95
CA SER A 282 6.45 14.53 25.40
C SER A 282 6.78 14.78 23.93
N THR A 283 5.86 15.41 23.19
CA THR A 283 6.10 15.82 21.81
C THR A 283 7.18 16.90 21.74
N LEU A 284 7.21 17.83 22.71
CA LEU A 284 8.24 18.84 22.79
C LEU A 284 9.64 18.24 23.02
N ASP A 285 9.75 17.20 23.87
CA ASP A 285 11.00 16.48 24.06
C ASP A 285 11.45 15.80 22.74
N GLY A 286 10.51 15.20 22.03
CA GLY A 286 10.77 14.58 20.73
C GLY A 286 11.28 15.57 19.68
N ILE A 287 10.66 16.74 19.58
CA ILE A 287 11.11 17.84 18.69
C ILE A 287 12.54 18.25 19.06
N THR A 288 12.80 18.49 20.33
CA THR A 288 14.11 18.90 20.83
C THR A 288 15.17 17.84 20.52
N ALA A 289 14.86 16.56 20.77
CA ALA A 289 15.76 15.44 20.48
C ALA A 289 16.08 15.33 18.97
N GLN A 290 15.09 15.51 18.10
CA GLN A 290 15.32 15.51 16.65
C GLN A 290 16.22 16.67 16.20
N ILE A 291 16.02 17.86 16.73
CA ILE A 291 16.83 19.04 16.43
C ILE A 291 18.29 18.82 16.91
N ASP A 292 18.46 18.31 18.13
CA ASP A 292 19.78 18.05 18.69
C ASP A 292 20.54 16.94 17.93
N ALA A 293 19.84 15.92 17.45
CA ALA A 293 20.43 14.88 16.63
C ALA A 293 20.99 15.42 15.28
N ASN A 294 20.42 16.51 14.76
CA ASN A 294 20.85 17.17 13.52
C ASN A 294 21.75 18.41 13.75
N ARG A 295 22.21 18.62 14.99
CA ARG A 295 23.00 19.81 15.38
C ARG A 295 24.31 19.98 14.61
N VAL A 296 24.93 18.89 14.17
CA VAL A 296 26.18 18.93 13.42
C VAL A 296 25.95 19.50 12.01
N GLU A 297 24.87 19.08 11.36
CA GLU A 297 24.52 19.51 9.99
C GLU A 297 23.86 20.91 9.98
N THR A 298 23.09 21.23 11.01
CA THR A 298 22.33 22.50 11.13
C THR A 298 22.49 23.14 12.50
N PRO A 299 23.69 23.66 12.85
CA PRO A 299 23.95 24.16 14.22
C PRO A 299 23.06 25.36 14.61
N VAL A 300 22.62 26.17 13.65
CA VAL A 300 21.75 27.34 13.86
C VAL A 300 20.33 26.96 14.26
N LEU A 301 19.87 25.75 13.91
CA LEU A 301 18.50 25.29 14.15
C LEU A 301 18.18 25.20 15.64
N ALA A 302 19.14 24.74 16.45
CA ALA A 302 18.97 24.66 17.91
C ALA A 302 18.76 26.05 18.54
N GLN A 303 19.47 27.08 18.04
CA GLN A 303 19.25 28.46 18.46
C GLN A 303 17.84 28.93 18.05
N TRP A 304 17.44 28.74 16.80
CA TRP A 304 16.12 29.15 16.35
C TRP A 304 14.98 28.43 17.10
N TRP A 305 15.19 27.17 17.48
CA TRP A 305 14.24 26.45 18.32
C TRP A 305 14.13 27.08 19.71
N GLN A 306 15.24 27.42 20.36
CA GLN A 306 15.23 28.12 21.63
C GLN A 306 14.52 29.47 21.58
N GLU A 307 14.75 30.25 20.50
CA GLU A 307 14.07 31.51 20.28
C GLU A 307 12.55 31.31 20.15
N VAL A 308 12.11 30.34 19.36
CA VAL A 308 10.70 29.99 19.22
C VAL A 308 10.09 29.51 20.54
N CYS A 309 10.84 28.76 21.35
CA CYS A 309 10.37 28.35 22.69
C CYS A 309 10.19 29.54 23.66
N ASN A 310 11.01 30.57 23.54
CA ASN A 310 10.99 31.74 24.43
C ASN A 310 9.97 32.81 24.01
N GLU A 311 9.39 32.76 22.83
CA GLU A 311 8.42 33.75 22.34
C GLU A 311 7.19 33.89 23.26
N ASP A 312 6.73 32.80 23.88
CA ASP A 312 5.54 32.82 24.79
C ASP A 312 5.84 33.26 26.21
N ASN A 313 7.12 33.36 26.61
CA ASN A 313 7.51 33.81 27.96
C ASN A 313 7.61 35.34 28.08
N SER A 314 7.30 36.06 26.99
CA SER A 314 7.40 37.52 26.90
C SER A 314 6.05 38.25 26.85
N LEU A 315 4.94 37.54 27.08
CA LEU A 315 3.58 38.07 27.23
C LEU A 315 3.09 37.85 28.66
#